data_07a4d59d05938c5a3ff2b7fa946e03f6
#
_entry.id   07a4d59d05938c5a3ff2b7fa946e03f6
#
_cell.length_a   1.000
_cell.length_b   1.000
_cell.length_c   1.000
_cell.angle_alpha   90.00
_cell.angle_beta   90.00
_cell.angle_gamma   90.00
#
_symmetry.space_group_name_H-M   'P 1'
#
loop_
_entity.id
_entity.type
_entity.pdbx_description
1 polymer ?
#
loop_
_entity_poly.entity_id
_entity_poly.type
_entity_poly.pdbx_seq_one_letter_code
_entity_poly.pdbx_strand_id
1 'polypeptide(L)'
;FDVVQKNYFKNLNSKDLTDQLPDGKFMNKDNLPGLIISDILEDNDGRKFQLRGVPDIVIKFKNKNDGYGIIDFKTTNLSNTKSDNYKYQLEAYAQIFKNPGATKTAPTPKLGPITHMGVLQFFPEKIFKHQISDCDLKMQMSYSPLKRNEEDFFKHITNLINFLEQEKAPDFNGNCNYCKFVQGQFNL
;
A
#
# COMPACT_ATOMS: atom_id res chain seq x y z
N PHE A 1 -11.63 -11.01 3.50
CA PHE A 1 -11.38 -10.16 4.68
C PHE A 1 -11.23 -8.68 4.26
N ASP A 2 -10.49 -8.37 3.20
CA ASP A 2 -10.28 -7.03 2.65
C ASP A 2 -11.61 -6.23 2.45
N VAL A 3 -12.62 -6.87 1.85
CA VAL A 3 -13.94 -6.23 1.65
C VAL A 3 -14.62 -5.87 2.97
N VAL A 4 -14.49 -6.74 3.98
CA VAL A 4 -15.07 -6.50 5.33
C VAL A 4 -14.38 -5.31 5.99
N GLN A 5 -13.05 -5.23 5.94
CA GLN A 5 -12.26 -4.11 6.47
C GLN A 5 -12.68 -2.79 5.80
N LYS A 6 -12.68 -2.75 4.47
CA LYS A 6 -13.06 -1.55 3.70
C LYS A 6 -14.49 -1.09 4.00
N ASN A 7 -15.43 -2.00 4.16
CA ASN A 7 -16.81 -1.66 4.51
C ASN A 7 -16.94 -1.13 5.95
N TYR A 8 -16.20 -1.72 6.90
CA TYR A 8 -16.20 -1.28 8.29
C TYR A 8 -15.67 0.16 8.40
N PHE A 9 -14.55 0.45 7.77
CA PHE A 9 -13.90 1.77 7.87
C PHE A 9 -14.55 2.85 6.99
N LYS A 10 -15.43 2.49 6.05
CA LYS A 10 -16.00 3.42 5.05
C LYS A 10 -16.62 4.69 5.62
N ASN A 11 -17.22 4.62 6.83
CA ASN A 11 -17.94 5.73 7.47
C ASN A 11 -17.20 6.29 8.69
N LEU A 12 -15.98 5.85 8.92
CA LEU A 12 -15.16 6.26 10.06
C LEU A 12 -14.23 7.42 9.70
N ASN A 13 -13.55 7.96 10.70
CA ASN A 13 -12.56 9.03 10.59
C ASN A 13 -11.16 8.50 10.85
N SER A 14 -10.15 9.31 10.56
CA SER A 14 -8.76 8.97 10.88
C SER A 14 -8.53 8.65 12.36
N LYS A 15 -9.25 9.32 13.26
CA LYS A 15 -9.17 9.09 14.71
C LYS A 15 -9.72 7.72 15.15
N ASP A 16 -10.61 7.15 14.35
CA ASP A 16 -11.11 5.78 14.58
C ASP A 16 -10.06 4.70 14.19
N LEU A 17 -9.05 5.08 13.40
CA LEU A 17 -7.91 4.21 13.11
C LEU A 17 -6.85 4.28 14.20
N THR A 18 -6.47 5.49 14.59
CA THR A 18 -5.41 5.75 15.56
C THR A 18 -5.37 7.23 15.98
N ASP A 19 -4.99 7.48 17.23
CA ASP A 19 -4.75 8.84 17.73
C ASP A 19 -3.51 9.52 17.15
N GLN A 20 -2.62 8.76 16.49
CA GLN A 20 -1.40 9.28 15.89
C GLN A 20 -1.64 10.09 14.61
N LEU A 21 -2.82 9.98 14.00
CA LEU A 21 -3.19 10.73 12.80
C LEU A 21 -3.93 12.02 13.16
N PRO A 22 -3.77 13.12 12.40
CA PRO A 22 -4.65 14.27 12.48
C PRO A 22 -6.10 13.90 12.16
N ASP A 23 -7.06 14.69 12.66
CA ASP A 23 -8.47 14.47 12.35
C ASP A 23 -8.76 14.72 10.85
N GLY A 24 -9.44 13.76 10.23
CA GLY A 24 -9.71 13.77 8.79
C GLY A 24 -10.76 12.76 8.38
N LYS A 25 -11.26 12.92 7.15
CA LYS A 25 -12.25 12.04 6.54
C LYS A 25 -11.62 11.17 5.46
N PHE A 26 -12.11 9.95 5.34
CA PHE A 26 -11.72 9.08 4.25
C PHE A 26 -12.31 9.56 2.92
N MET A 27 -11.50 9.53 1.88
CA MET A 27 -11.97 9.81 0.54
C MET A 27 -12.78 8.62 0.04
N ASN A 28 -13.94 8.91 -0.53
CA ASN A 28 -14.83 7.90 -1.08
C ASN A 28 -14.68 7.78 -2.60
N LYS A 29 -15.46 6.89 -3.22
CA LYS A 29 -15.42 6.64 -4.67
C LYS A 29 -15.78 7.86 -5.53
N ASP A 30 -16.48 8.85 -4.97
CA ASP A 30 -16.85 10.08 -5.71
C ASP A 30 -15.65 11.01 -5.86
N ASN A 31 -14.67 10.89 -4.96
CA ASN A 31 -13.48 11.74 -4.89
C ASN A 31 -12.18 11.00 -5.23
N LEU A 32 -12.22 9.66 -5.28
CA LEU A 32 -11.06 8.82 -5.54
C LEU A 32 -11.47 7.62 -6.41
N PRO A 33 -10.95 7.49 -7.65
CA PRO A 33 -11.18 6.31 -8.46
C PRO A 33 -10.57 5.07 -7.81
N GLY A 34 -11.18 3.90 -8.03
CA GLY A 34 -10.68 2.64 -7.46
C GLY A 34 -9.27 2.29 -7.95
N LEU A 35 -8.97 2.60 -9.22
CA LEU A 35 -7.62 2.47 -9.77
C LEU A 35 -7.06 3.87 -10.03
N ILE A 36 -5.89 4.15 -9.44
CA ILE A 36 -5.12 5.36 -9.67
C ILE A 36 -3.89 5.06 -10.52
N ILE A 37 -3.49 6.04 -11.32
CA ILE A 37 -2.34 5.91 -12.23
C ILE A 37 -1.55 7.22 -12.24
N SER A 38 -0.22 7.14 -12.34
CA SER A 38 0.61 8.33 -12.56
C SER A 38 0.60 8.76 -14.02
N ASP A 39 1.03 9.96 -14.30
CA ASP A 39 1.61 10.30 -15.59
C ASP A 39 2.90 9.50 -15.81
N ILE A 40 3.50 9.63 -16.99
CA ILE A 40 4.81 9.03 -17.27
C ILE A 40 5.85 9.72 -16.40
N LEU A 41 6.56 8.93 -15.61
CA LEU A 41 7.67 9.34 -14.77
C LEU A 41 8.98 8.89 -15.40
N GLU A 42 10.09 9.47 -14.93
CA GLU A 42 11.44 9.07 -15.31
C GLU A 42 12.20 8.63 -14.06
N ASP A 43 12.98 7.56 -14.18
CA ASP A 43 13.91 7.13 -13.15
C ASP A 43 15.19 8.00 -13.16
N ASN A 44 16.16 7.69 -12.30
CA ASN A 44 17.39 8.47 -12.20
C ASN A 44 18.27 8.40 -13.45
N ASP A 45 18.05 7.41 -14.31
CA ASP A 45 18.77 7.23 -15.58
C ASP A 45 17.96 7.75 -16.79
N GLY A 46 16.81 8.40 -16.55
CA GLY A 46 15.93 8.99 -17.58
C GLY A 46 15.03 7.98 -18.30
N ARG A 47 14.91 6.73 -17.78
CA ARG A 47 14.03 5.72 -18.36
C ARG A 47 12.60 5.93 -17.88
N LYS A 48 11.68 5.80 -18.85
CA LYS A 48 10.25 6.08 -18.63
C LYS A 48 9.55 4.90 -17.99
N PHE A 49 8.75 5.20 -16.96
CA PHE A 49 7.88 4.22 -16.33
C PHE A 49 6.55 4.86 -15.90
N GLN A 50 5.60 4.03 -15.50
CA GLN A 50 4.31 4.47 -15.02
C GLN A 50 3.89 3.65 -13.80
N LEU A 51 3.36 4.32 -12.79
CA LEU A 51 2.86 3.70 -11.59
C LEU A 51 1.34 3.53 -11.67
N ARG A 52 0.85 2.43 -11.11
CA ARG A 52 -0.59 2.18 -10.99
C ARG A 52 -0.88 1.39 -9.72
N GLY A 53 -2.05 1.62 -9.12
CA GLY A 53 -2.42 0.88 -7.93
C GLY A 53 -3.80 1.24 -7.40
N VAL A 54 -4.18 0.56 -6.32
CA VAL A 54 -5.45 0.72 -5.61
C VAL A 54 -5.14 0.95 -4.15
N PRO A 55 -5.14 2.20 -3.65
CA PRO A 55 -4.91 2.46 -2.23
C PRO A 55 -6.10 1.97 -1.40
N ASP A 56 -5.84 1.46 -0.20
CA ASP A 56 -6.90 1.01 0.69
C ASP A 56 -7.66 2.20 1.28
N ILE A 57 -6.93 3.16 1.86
CA ILE A 57 -7.50 4.39 2.41
C ILE A 57 -6.65 5.59 2.03
N VAL A 58 -7.32 6.63 1.57
CA VAL A 58 -6.76 7.99 1.44
C VAL A 58 -7.56 8.91 2.35
N ILE A 59 -6.86 9.70 3.15
CA ILE A 59 -7.46 10.60 4.15
C ILE A 59 -7.26 12.03 3.70
N LYS A 60 -8.32 12.84 3.74
CA LYS A 60 -8.24 14.29 3.66
C LYS A 60 -8.35 14.85 5.08
N PHE A 61 -7.28 15.45 5.59
CA PHE A 61 -7.28 16.04 6.92
C PHE A 61 -8.10 17.33 6.97
N LYS A 62 -8.68 17.62 8.15
CA LYS A 62 -9.52 18.82 8.34
C LYS A 62 -8.72 20.11 8.25
N ASN A 63 -7.54 20.11 8.87
CA ASN A 63 -6.62 21.25 8.75
C ASN A 63 -5.91 21.15 7.39
N LYS A 64 -6.00 22.21 6.59
CA LYS A 64 -5.37 22.25 5.25
C LYS A 64 -3.86 22.06 5.28
N ASN A 65 -3.19 22.50 6.36
CA ASN A 65 -1.75 22.34 6.53
C ASN A 65 -1.34 20.89 6.77
N ASP A 66 -2.25 20.04 7.26
CA ASP A 66 -1.99 18.61 7.47
C ASP A 66 -2.09 17.79 6.17
N GLY A 67 -2.65 18.36 5.11
CA GLY A 67 -2.69 17.77 3.78
C GLY A 67 -3.50 16.47 3.72
N TYR A 68 -2.85 15.39 3.25
CA TYR A 68 -3.47 14.07 3.05
C TYR A 68 -2.65 12.97 3.69
N GLY A 69 -3.34 11.87 4.03
CA GLY A 69 -2.75 10.62 4.51
C GLY A 69 -3.03 9.45 3.58
N ILE A 70 -2.12 8.47 3.53
CA ILE A 70 -2.30 7.21 2.81
C ILE A 70 -2.05 6.08 3.79
N ILE A 71 -3.06 5.21 3.99
CA ILE A 71 -2.98 4.07 4.89
C ILE A 71 -3.26 2.80 4.11
N ASP A 72 -2.39 1.83 4.27
CA ASP A 72 -2.51 0.51 3.68
C ASP A 72 -2.85 -0.53 4.76
N PHE A 73 -3.76 -1.44 4.46
CA PHE A 73 -4.22 -2.47 5.38
C PHE A 73 -3.43 -3.77 5.17
N LYS A 74 -2.94 -4.34 6.26
CA LYS A 74 -2.24 -5.62 6.22
C LYS A 74 -2.73 -6.57 7.30
N THR A 75 -3.09 -7.79 6.90
CA THR A 75 -3.34 -8.87 7.84
C THR A 75 -2.05 -9.69 7.98
N THR A 76 -1.55 -9.82 9.18
CA THR A 76 -0.28 -10.48 9.47
C THR A 76 -0.32 -11.16 10.84
N ASN A 77 0.69 -11.95 11.16
CA ASN A 77 0.90 -12.48 12.50
C ASN A 77 1.79 -11.53 13.33
N LEU A 78 1.71 -11.60 14.65
CA LEU A 78 2.45 -10.74 15.59
C LEU A 78 3.98 -10.80 15.43
N SER A 79 4.51 -11.89 14.87
CA SER A 79 5.95 -12.06 14.65
C SER A 79 6.48 -11.31 13.42
N ASN A 80 5.62 -10.75 12.57
CA ASN A 80 6.01 -10.16 11.30
C ASN A 80 5.65 -8.66 11.23
N THR A 81 6.30 -7.85 12.06
CA THR A 81 6.05 -6.41 12.21
C THR A 81 6.86 -5.53 11.23
N LYS A 82 7.45 -6.10 10.16
CA LYS A 82 8.30 -5.34 9.21
C LYS A 82 7.46 -4.40 8.34
N SER A 83 6.98 -3.30 8.93
CA SER A 83 6.25 -2.24 8.22
C SER A 83 7.08 -1.58 7.11
N ASP A 84 8.42 -1.54 7.27
CA ASP A 84 9.35 -0.97 6.28
C ASP A 84 9.28 -1.62 4.90
N ASN A 85 8.81 -2.86 4.81
CA ASN A 85 8.60 -3.54 3.52
C ASN A 85 7.55 -2.84 2.64
N TYR A 86 6.67 -2.02 3.24
CA TYR A 86 5.58 -1.32 2.53
C TYR A 86 5.90 0.12 2.17
N LYS A 87 7.10 0.62 2.56
CA LYS A 87 7.50 2.01 2.31
C LYS A 87 7.44 2.38 0.83
N TYR A 88 7.89 1.50 -0.06
CA TYR A 88 7.90 1.75 -1.50
C TYR A 88 6.49 1.70 -2.12
N GLN A 89 5.61 0.84 -1.61
CA GLN A 89 4.21 0.81 -2.03
C GLN A 89 3.50 2.13 -1.71
N LEU A 90 3.66 2.62 -0.48
CA LEU A 90 3.04 3.87 -0.04
C LEU A 90 3.66 5.10 -0.72
N GLU A 91 4.99 5.12 -0.92
CA GLU A 91 5.64 6.18 -1.67
C GLU A 91 5.19 6.18 -3.15
N ALA A 92 4.98 5.00 -3.77
CA ALA A 92 4.41 4.90 -5.11
C ALA A 92 3.04 5.59 -5.19
N TYR A 93 2.15 5.35 -4.22
CA TYR A 93 0.86 6.05 -4.17
C TYR A 93 1.04 7.57 -4.01
N ALA A 94 1.99 8.02 -3.18
CA ALA A 94 2.28 9.44 -3.01
C ALA A 94 2.80 10.07 -4.32
N GLN A 95 3.64 9.36 -5.09
CA GLN A 95 4.11 9.81 -6.39
C GLN A 95 3.01 9.84 -7.45
N ILE A 96 2.07 8.89 -7.42
CA ILE A 96 0.89 8.90 -8.29
C ILE A 96 0.05 10.16 -8.02
N PHE A 97 -0.21 10.50 -6.76
CA PHE A 97 -1.00 11.70 -6.43
C PHE A 97 -0.25 13.01 -6.70
N LYS A 98 1.06 13.02 -6.62
CA LYS A 98 1.91 14.16 -6.98
C LYS A 98 1.89 14.43 -8.48
N ASN A 99 1.94 13.35 -9.29
CA ASN A 99 2.02 13.36 -10.74
C ASN A 99 0.89 12.50 -11.35
N PRO A 100 -0.37 12.95 -11.23
CA PRO A 100 -1.51 12.14 -11.62
C PRO A 100 -1.67 12.02 -13.13
N GLY A 101 -1.94 10.81 -13.59
CA GLY A 101 -2.37 10.49 -14.94
C GLY A 101 -3.87 10.21 -15.03
N ALA A 102 -4.30 9.68 -16.15
CA ALA A 102 -5.70 9.31 -16.39
C ALA A 102 -5.81 7.88 -16.92
N THR A 103 -6.76 7.13 -16.37
CA THR A 103 -7.24 5.89 -16.97
C THR A 103 -8.25 6.19 -18.06
N LYS A 104 -8.68 5.16 -18.81
CA LYS A 104 -9.77 5.32 -19.80
C LYS A 104 -11.10 5.75 -19.17
N THR A 105 -11.29 5.47 -17.87
CA THR A 105 -12.57 5.67 -17.16
C THR A 105 -12.59 6.90 -16.26
N ALA A 106 -11.45 7.28 -15.69
CA ALA A 106 -11.36 8.42 -14.80
C ALA A 106 -9.93 8.96 -14.66
N PRO A 107 -9.76 10.29 -14.49
CA PRO A 107 -8.48 10.86 -14.11
C PRO A 107 -8.16 10.55 -12.63
N THR A 108 -6.89 10.37 -12.33
CA THR A 108 -6.41 10.36 -10.94
C THR A 108 -6.42 11.80 -10.41
N PRO A 109 -6.99 12.08 -9.23
CA PRO A 109 -6.94 13.43 -8.67
C PRO A 109 -5.52 13.81 -8.24
N LYS A 110 -5.15 15.07 -8.42
CA LYS A 110 -3.92 15.62 -7.84
C LYS A 110 -4.16 15.88 -6.35
N LEU A 111 -3.44 15.19 -5.48
CA LEU A 111 -3.54 15.37 -4.03
C LEU A 111 -2.17 15.72 -3.46
N GLY A 112 -2.18 16.68 -2.53
CA GLY A 112 -0.93 17.04 -1.84
C GLY A 112 -1.09 18.27 -0.92
N PRO A 113 -0.17 18.40 0.02
CA PRO A 113 0.93 17.48 0.31
C PRO A 113 0.44 16.15 0.93
N ILE A 114 1.13 15.04 0.63
CA ILE A 114 0.97 13.79 1.38
C ILE A 114 1.90 13.88 2.58
N THR A 115 1.34 14.03 3.76
CA THR A 115 2.07 14.30 5.02
C THR A 115 2.16 13.09 5.93
N HIS A 116 1.21 12.16 5.80
CA HIS A 116 1.16 10.97 6.63
C HIS A 116 1.03 9.72 5.76
N MET A 117 1.86 8.74 6.03
CA MET A 117 1.76 7.40 5.46
C MET A 117 1.90 6.37 6.57
N GLY A 118 1.27 5.23 6.42
CA GLY A 118 1.41 4.16 7.38
C GLY A 118 0.68 2.90 7.00
N VAL A 119 0.93 1.88 7.79
CA VAL A 119 0.29 0.57 7.67
C VAL A 119 -0.58 0.33 8.89
N LEU A 120 -1.86 0.01 8.67
CA LEU A 120 -2.72 -0.51 9.71
C LEU A 120 -2.71 -2.04 9.65
N GLN A 121 -2.08 -2.64 10.64
CA GLN A 121 -1.89 -4.08 10.73
C GLN A 121 -2.99 -4.72 11.57
N PHE A 122 -3.54 -5.82 11.09
CA PHE A 122 -4.56 -6.62 11.76
C PHE A 122 -3.98 -7.98 12.13
N PHE A 123 -4.00 -8.29 13.41
CA PHE A 123 -3.46 -9.54 13.95
C PHE A 123 -4.60 -10.42 14.42
N PRO A 124 -4.94 -11.53 13.73
CA PRO A 124 -5.88 -12.52 14.23
C PRO A 124 -5.38 -13.11 15.56
N GLU A 125 -6.21 -13.03 16.60
CA GLU A 125 -5.86 -13.50 17.94
C GLU A 125 -6.59 -14.78 18.32
N LYS A 126 -7.93 -14.78 18.16
CA LYS A 126 -8.76 -15.89 18.63
C LYS A 126 -10.07 -15.99 17.84
N ILE A 127 -10.48 -17.20 17.58
CA ILE A 127 -11.80 -17.52 17.05
C ILE A 127 -12.72 -17.92 18.19
N PHE A 128 -13.90 -17.30 18.26
CA PHE A 128 -14.98 -17.67 19.16
C PHE A 128 -16.06 -18.35 18.33
N LYS A 129 -16.24 -19.64 18.50
CA LYS A 129 -17.24 -20.42 17.80
C LYS A 129 -18.55 -20.34 18.58
N HIS A 130 -19.63 -19.92 17.93
CA HIS A 130 -20.98 -19.87 18.52
C HIS A 130 -21.80 -21.09 18.11
N GLN A 131 -21.80 -21.44 16.81
CA GLN A 131 -22.49 -22.58 16.24
C GLN A 131 -21.61 -23.25 15.17
N ILE A 132 -22.13 -24.31 14.53
CA ILE A 132 -21.36 -25.07 13.51
C ILE A 132 -20.89 -24.14 12.36
N SER A 133 -21.73 -23.17 11.96
CA SER A 133 -21.48 -22.27 10.83
C SER A 133 -21.30 -20.79 11.22
N ASP A 134 -21.12 -20.50 12.53
CA ASP A 134 -21.06 -19.13 13.05
C ASP A 134 -19.91 -18.95 14.01
N CYS A 135 -19.09 -17.95 13.77
CA CYS A 135 -17.96 -17.60 14.64
C CYS A 135 -17.59 -16.12 14.53
N ASP A 136 -17.05 -15.59 15.64
CA ASP A 136 -16.40 -14.29 15.70
C ASP A 136 -14.88 -14.45 15.60
N LEU A 137 -14.23 -13.53 14.91
CA LEU A 137 -12.78 -13.42 14.87
C LEU A 137 -12.35 -12.18 15.66
N LYS A 138 -11.71 -12.40 16.82
CA LYS A 138 -11.06 -11.31 17.56
C LYS A 138 -9.71 -10.98 16.91
N MET A 139 -9.50 -9.70 16.67
CA MET A 139 -8.26 -9.18 16.09
C MET A 139 -7.71 -8.04 16.95
N GLN A 140 -6.39 -7.94 17.00
CA GLN A 140 -5.71 -6.73 17.45
C GLN A 140 -5.38 -5.87 16.25
N MET A 141 -5.28 -4.56 16.46
CA MET A 141 -4.86 -3.61 15.43
C MET A 141 -3.65 -2.80 15.93
N SER A 142 -2.74 -2.53 15.04
CA SER A 142 -1.59 -1.65 15.30
C SER A 142 -1.32 -0.76 14.10
N TYR A 143 -1.13 0.53 14.35
CA TYR A 143 -0.72 1.48 13.33
C TYR A 143 0.78 1.69 13.38
N SER A 144 1.43 1.55 12.24
CA SER A 144 2.86 1.80 12.05
C SER A 144 3.05 2.97 11.08
N PRO A 145 3.44 4.16 11.56
CA PRO A 145 3.74 5.29 10.69
C PRO A 145 4.99 5.03 9.86
N LEU A 146 4.98 5.48 8.60
CA LEU A 146 6.11 5.41 7.68
C LEU A 146 6.47 6.81 7.20
N LYS A 147 7.76 7.10 7.14
CA LYS A 147 8.27 8.38 6.62
C LYS A 147 8.40 8.31 5.10
N ARG A 148 8.05 9.40 4.46
CA ARG A 148 8.31 9.58 3.03
C ARG A 148 9.80 9.66 2.76
N ASN A 149 10.23 9.02 1.68
CA ASN A 149 11.58 9.16 1.15
C ASN A 149 11.56 8.98 -0.38
N GLU A 150 11.33 10.07 -1.07
CA GLU A 150 11.22 10.12 -2.53
C GLU A 150 12.54 9.74 -3.21
N GLU A 151 13.69 10.17 -2.66
CA GLU A 151 15.00 9.84 -3.22
C GLU A 151 15.27 8.32 -3.16
N ASP A 152 15.04 7.70 -2.00
CA ASP A 152 15.19 6.25 -1.82
C ASP A 152 14.23 5.45 -2.73
N PHE A 153 13.02 5.98 -2.93
CA PHE A 153 12.06 5.39 -3.84
C PHE A 153 12.54 5.38 -5.30
N PHE A 154 12.99 6.53 -5.84
CA PHE A 154 13.48 6.58 -7.22
C PHE A 154 14.76 5.75 -7.40
N LYS A 155 15.66 5.73 -6.42
CA LYS A 155 16.80 4.81 -6.42
C LYS A 155 16.37 3.34 -6.48
N HIS A 156 15.34 2.98 -5.71
CA HIS A 156 14.78 1.63 -5.75
C HIS A 156 14.17 1.29 -7.12
N ILE A 157 13.42 2.22 -7.74
CA ILE A 157 12.85 2.03 -9.07
C ILE A 157 13.97 1.86 -10.12
N THR A 158 15.00 2.70 -10.10
CA THR A 158 16.16 2.58 -10.99
C THR A 158 16.82 1.20 -10.87
N ASN A 159 17.05 0.73 -9.64
CA ASN A 159 17.60 -0.61 -9.41
C ASN A 159 16.67 -1.73 -9.92
N LEU A 160 15.36 -1.57 -9.74
CA LEU A 160 14.38 -2.54 -10.23
C LEU A 160 14.35 -2.59 -11.76
N ILE A 161 14.39 -1.44 -12.44
CA ILE A 161 14.44 -1.39 -13.90
C ILE A 161 15.77 -2.01 -14.40
N ASN A 162 16.91 -1.67 -13.81
CA ASN A 162 18.20 -2.29 -14.11
C ASN A 162 18.16 -3.81 -14.00
N PHE A 163 17.48 -4.31 -12.97
CA PHE A 163 17.31 -5.74 -12.77
C PHE A 163 16.42 -6.39 -13.86
N LEU A 164 15.33 -5.73 -14.25
CA LEU A 164 14.41 -6.23 -15.25
C LEU A 164 14.97 -6.20 -16.68
N GLU A 165 15.93 -5.30 -16.95
CA GLU A 165 16.60 -5.15 -18.25
C GLU A 165 17.82 -6.08 -18.43
N GLN A 166 18.17 -6.89 -17.44
CA GLN A 166 19.23 -7.88 -17.58
C GLN A 166 18.89 -8.92 -18.64
N GLU A 167 19.84 -9.23 -19.50
CA GLU A 167 19.68 -10.27 -20.55
C GLU A 167 19.44 -11.68 -19.96
N LYS A 168 19.92 -11.92 -18.76
CA LYS A 168 19.80 -13.21 -18.09
C LYS A 168 18.99 -13.06 -16.81
N ALA A 169 18.09 -14.01 -16.59
CA ALA A 169 17.43 -14.13 -15.30
C ALA A 169 18.46 -14.26 -14.16
N PRO A 170 18.19 -13.69 -12.98
CA PRO A 170 19.08 -13.82 -11.84
C PRO A 170 19.25 -15.28 -11.44
N ASP A 171 20.39 -15.58 -10.83
CA ASP A 171 20.68 -16.90 -10.31
C ASP A 171 19.65 -17.32 -9.26
N PHE A 172 19.45 -18.62 -9.18
CA PHE A 172 18.57 -19.23 -8.19
C PHE A 172 18.96 -18.81 -6.76
N ASN A 173 18.01 -18.26 -6.04
CA ASN A 173 18.18 -17.95 -4.63
C ASN A 173 17.71 -19.13 -3.77
N GLY A 174 18.65 -19.85 -3.15
CA GLY A 174 18.39 -21.02 -2.30
C GLY A 174 17.51 -20.73 -1.06
N ASN A 175 17.32 -19.46 -0.68
CA ASN A 175 16.44 -19.05 0.40
C ASN A 175 15.04 -18.64 -0.07
N CYS A 176 14.79 -18.54 -1.39
CA CYS A 176 13.53 -18.18 -1.97
C CYS A 176 12.64 -19.41 -2.18
N ASN A 177 11.51 -19.49 -1.47
CA ASN A 177 10.56 -20.59 -1.60
C ASN A 177 9.98 -20.74 -3.02
N TYR A 178 9.76 -19.63 -3.71
CA TYR A 178 9.29 -19.64 -5.09
C TYR A 178 10.34 -20.24 -6.04
N CYS A 179 11.61 -19.83 -5.88
CA CYS A 179 12.70 -20.44 -6.66
C CYS A 179 12.82 -21.94 -6.43
N LYS A 180 12.71 -22.40 -5.17
CA LYS A 180 12.69 -23.85 -4.83
C LYS A 180 11.52 -24.58 -5.48
N PHE A 181 10.34 -23.98 -5.47
CA PHE A 181 9.15 -24.54 -6.10
C PHE A 181 9.33 -24.67 -7.62
N VAL A 182 9.81 -23.63 -8.29
CA VAL A 182 10.05 -23.64 -9.74
C VAL A 182 11.10 -24.70 -10.13
N GLN A 183 12.20 -24.82 -9.37
CA GLN A 183 13.18 -25.87 -9.62
C GLN A 183 12.62 -27.27 -9.41
N GLY A 184 11.81 -27.48 -8.40
CA GLY A 184 11.18 -28.78 -8.12
C GLY A 184 10.21 -29.24 -9.20
N GLN A 185 9.57 -28.29 -9.91
CA GLN A 185 8.67 -28.61 -11.03
C GLN A 185 9.39 -28.92 -12.35
N PHE A 186 10.60 -28.44 -12.54
CA PHE A 186 11.40 -28.68 -13.77
C PHE A 186 12.33 -29.91 -13.64
N ASN A 187 12.42 -30.52 -12.48
CA ASN A 187 13.19 -31.77 -12.24
C ASN A 187 12.28 -33.01 -12.23
N LEU A 188 11.03 -32.90 -12.73
CA LEU A 188 10.13 -33.98 -13.04
C LEU A 188 10.19 -34.30 -14.54
#